data_1f874a1607efb7472e061c8f82ba3598
#
_entry.id   1f874a1607efb7472e061c8f82ba3598
#
_cell.length_a   1.000
_cell.length_b   1.000
_cell.length_c   1.000
_cell.angle_alpha   90.00
_cell.angle_beta   90.00
_cell.angle_gamma   90.00
#
_symmetry.space_group_name_H-M   'P 1'
#
loop_
_entity.id
_entity.type
_entity.pdbx_description
1 polymer ?
#
loop_
_entity_poly.entity_id
_entity_poly.type
_entity_poly.pdbx_seq_one_letter_code
_entity_poly.pdbx_strand_id
1 'polypeptide(L)'
;MSQCPVIDIAQKEMWARRATTASIVIAATLIGIKAVGWFLTDSVSLLSSMVDSMLDVGTAVVNFMAVRSAWRPADHDHRFGHGKAEPLAGLFQCAFMIGAAVFVVAEASSRVFEPQPIRFATEGIWMMAVSMVMTFGLVLLQRKAARVSGSVAVEADSLQYTSDILANAAVILALVLGMSGFLWTDPVIGVLVA
;
A
#
# COMPACT_ATOMS: atom_id res chain seq x y z
N MET A 1 14.06 -8.03 -38.01
CA MET A 1 14.15 -8.83 -36.77
C MET A 1 14.64 -7.90 -35.66
N SER A 2 13.74 -7.32 -34.92
CA SER A 2 14.06 -6.45 -33.78
C SER A 2 14.59 -7.34 -32.65
N GLN A 3 15.86 -7.21 -32.32
CA GLN A 3 16.47 -7.84 -31.17
C GLN A 3 15.75 -7.30 -29.91
N CYS A 4 14.92 -8.15 -29.29
CA CYS A 4 14.41 -7.86 -27.97
C CYS A 4 15.63 -7.74 -27.01
N PRO A 5 15.88 -6.60 -26.35
CA PRO A 5 17.04 -6.47 -25.49
C PRO A 5 16.93 -7.53 -24.38
N VAL A 6 17.89 -8.45 -24.35
CA VAL A 6 18.02 -9.43 -23.26
C VAL A 6 18.36 -8.61 -22.01
N ILE A 7 17.34 -8.35 -21.19
CA ILE A 7 17.56 -7.65 -19.92
C ILE A 7 18.36 -8.58 -19.03
N ASP A 8 19.55 -8.14 -18.64
CA ASP A 8 20.48 -8.89 -17.80
C ASP A 8 19.83 -9.24 -16.44
N ILE A 9 20.09 -10.45 -15.94
CA ILE A 9 19.59 -10.94 -14.65
C ILE A 9 19.96 -9.97 -13.52
N ALA A 10 21.19 -9.45 -13.54
CA ALA A 10 21.63 -8.44 -12.57
C ALA A 10 20.79 -7.17 -12.60
N GLN A 11 20.34 -6.76 -13.78
CA GLN A 11 19.47 -5.59 -13.94
C GLN A 11 18.07 -5.86 -13.39
N LYS A 12 17.52 -7.05 -13.60
CA LYS A 12 16.21 -7.45 -13.04
C LYS A 12 16.23 -7.44 -11.51
N GLU A 13 17.24 -8.06 -10.91
CA GLU A 13 17.45 -8.08 -9.48
C GLU A 13 17.57 -6.66 -8.90
N MET A 14 18.37 -5.81 -9.55
CA MET A 14 18.56 -4.43 -9.12
C MET A 14 17.24 -3.65 -9.09
N TRP A 15 16.38 -3.79 -10.10
CA TRP A 15 15.10 -3.10 -10.13
C TRP A 15 14.15 -3.62 -9.07
N ALA A 16 14.06 -4.94 -8.85
CA ALA A 16 13.23 -5.52 -7.81
C ALA A 16 13.68 -5.05 -6.40
N ARG A 17 14.98 -5.08 -6.13
CA ARG A 17 15.55 -4.59 -4.86
C ARG A 17 15.31 -3.09 -4.63
N ARG A 18 15.46 -2.27 -5.67
CA ARG A 18 15.19 -0.82 -5.57
C ARG A 18 13.73 -0.53 -5.25
N ALA A 19 12.81 -1.23 -5.91
CA ALA A 19 11.38 -1.05 -5.68
C ALA A 19 11.00 -1.40 -4.24
N THR A 20 11.40 -2.57 -3.73
CA THR A 20 11.08 -2.99 -2.36
C THR A 20 11.77 -2.13 -1.30
N THR A 21 12.99 -1.64 -1.56
CA THR A 21 13.63 -0.68 -0.65
C THR A 21 12.88 0.65 -0.64
N ALA A 22 12.45 1.13 -1.80
CA ALA A 22 11.65 2.37 -1.89
C ALA A 22 10.31 2.23 -1.15
N SER A 23 9.65 1.06 -1.21
CA SER A 23 8.43 0.78 -0.44
C SER A 23 8.65 0.96 1.06
N ILE A 24 9.71 0.34 1.60
CA ILE A 24 10.02 0.47 3.04
C ILE A 24 10.30 1.93 3.42
N VAL A 25 11.10 2.65 2.62
CA VAL A 25 11.47 4.04 2.91
C VAL A 25 10.24 4.93 2.89
N ILE A 26 9.37 4.79 1.89
CA ILE A 26 8.15 5.60 1.77
C ILE A 26 7.16 5.24 2.87
N ALA A 27 6.92 3.95 3.14
CA ALA A 27 6.04 3.52 4.21
C ALA A 27 6.52 4.02 5.58
N ALA A 28 7.82 3.93 5.88
CA ALA A 28 8.41 4.47 7.10
C ALA A 28 8.28 6.01 7.19
N THR A 29 8.43 6.71 6.06
CA THR A 29 8.25 8.17 6.00
C THR A 29 6.79 8.56 6.26
N LEU A 30 5.83 7.81 5.70
CA LEU A 30 4.40 8.03 5.92
C LEU A 30 4.01 7.81 7.39
N ILE A 31 4.53 6.77 8.05
CA ILE A 31 4.36 6.59 9.49
C ILE A 31 4.93 7.79 10.25
N GLY A 32 6.13 8.24 9.92
CA GLY A 32 6.77 9.40 10.57
C GLY A 32 5.90 10.66 10.48
N ILE A 33 5.39 10.97 9.29
CA ILE A 33 4.49 12.12 9.06
C ILE A 33 3.22 11.98 9.91
N LYS A 34 2.58 10.81 9.90
CA LYS A 34 1.35 10.54 10.65
C LYS A 34 1.59 10.57 12.17
N ALA A 35 2.72 10.04 12.63
CA ALA A 35 3.10 10.08 14.05
C ALA A 35 3.28 11.52 14.55
N VAL A 36 3.97 12.37 13.77
CA VAL A 36 4.12 13.80 14.09
C VAL A 36 2.75 14.48 14.11
N GLY A 37 1.91 14.23 13.11
CA GLY A 37 0.55 14.75 13.07
C GLY A 37 -0.27 14.35 14.29
N TRP A 38 -0.23 13.07 14.66
CA TRP A 38 -0.92 12.58 15.86
C TRP A 38 -0.42 13.26 17.14
N PHE A 39 0.90 13.35 17.29
CA PHE A 39 1.51 13.97 18.49
C PHE A 39 1.14 15.45 18.64
N LEU A 40 0.96 16.17 17.52
CA LEU A 40 0.59 17.59 17.53
C LEU A 40 -0.92 17.82 17.71
N THR A 41 -1.79 16.88 17.30
CA THR A 41 -3.24 17.07 17.24
C THR A 41 -4.01 16.21 18.26
N ASP A 42 -3.36 15.18 18.84
CA ASP A 42 -3.97 14.16 19.69
C ASP A 42 -5.23 13.51 19.05
N SER A 43 -5.23 13.40 17.72
CA SER A 43 -6.38 12.93 16.94
C SER A 43 -6.43 11.41 16.86
N VAL A 44 -7.53 10.81 17.32
CA VAL A 44 -7.77 9.36 17.23
C VAL A 44 -7.81 8.88 15.78
N SER A 45 -8.31 9.71 14.86
CA SER A 45 -8.31 9.38 13.41
C SER A 45 -6.90 9.26 12.84
N LEU A 46 -5.98 10.12 13.28
CA LEU A 46 -4.57 10.03 12.90
C LEU A 46 -3.89 8.80 13.50
N LEU A 47 -4.25 8.43 14.73
CA LEU A 47 -3.77 7.21 15.37
C LEU A 47 -4.20 5.96 14.56
N SER A 48 -5.47 5.86 14.17
CA SER A 48 -5.96 4.77 13.32
C SER A 48 -5.21 4.71 12.00
N SER A 49 -5.06 5.84 11.32
CA SER A 49 -4.31 5.91 10.06
C SER A 49 -2.82 5.58 10.22
N MET A 50 -2.24 5.81 11.40
CA MET A 50 -0.86 5.39 11.71
C MET A 50 -0.77 3.87 11.87
N VAL A 51 -1.76 3.23 12.50
CA VAL A 51 -1.84 1.77 12.62
C VAL A 51 -1.89 1.12 11.24
N ASP A 52 -2.72 1.62 10.31
CA ASP A 52 -2.78 1.15 8.93
C ASP A 52 -1.41 1.25 8.25
N SER A 53 -0.72 2.38 8.42
CA SER A 53 0.64 2.54 7.85
C SER A 53 1.69 1.63 8.51
N MET A 54 1.51 1.20 9.76
CA MET A 54 2.37 0.18 10.37
C MET A 54 2.16 -1.19 9.71
N LEU A 55 0.94 -1.53 9.33
CA LEU A 55 0.64 -2.74 8.57
C LEU A 55 1.28 -2.70 7.18
N ASP A 56 1.25 -1.54 6.50
CA ASP A 56 1.92 -1.33 5.21
C ASP A 56 3.44 -1.55 5.30
N VAL A 57 4.07 -1.06 6.37
CA VAL A 57 5.51 -1.35 6.61
C VAL A 57 5.74 -2.84 6.82
N GLY A 58 4.85 -3.52 7.55
CA GLY A 58 4.93 -4.96 7.76
C GLY A 58 4.94 -5.73 6.43
N THR A 59 3.99 -5.42 5.54
CA THR A 59 3.92 -6.04 4.20
C THR A 59 5.11 -5.68 3.33
N ALA A 60 5.56 -4.42 3.34
CA ALA A 60 6.75 -3.98 2.60
C ALA A 60 8.02 -4.71 3.06
N VAL A 61 8.17 -4.96 4.38
CA VAL A 61 9.30 -5.74 4.92
C VAL A 61 9.23 -7.20 4.45
N VAL A 62 8.05 -7.83 4.48
CA VAL A 62 7.85 -9.20 3.98
C VAL A 62 8.25 -9.29 2.50
N ASN A 63 7.78 -8.36 1.67
CA ASN A 63 8.11 -8.30 0.24
C ASN A 63 9.60 -8.07 0.00
N PHE A 64 10.23 -7.18 0.76
CA PHE A 64 11.68 -6.96 0.69
C PHE A 64 12.47 -8.23 1.02
N MET A 65 12.10 -8.92 2.09
CA MET A 65 12.75 -10.17 2.50
C MET A 65 12.56 -11.27 1.45
N ALA A 66 11.35 -11.38 0.88
CA ALA A 66 11.02 -12.35 -0.15
C ALA A 66 11.82 -12.12 -1.43
N VAL A 67 11.84 -10.89 -1.94
CA VAL A 67 12.64 -10.51 -3.12
C VAL A 67 14.13 -10.78 -2.86
N ARG A 68 14.64 -10.36 -1.70
CA ARG A 68 16.05 -10.61 -1.37
C ARG A 68 16.38 -12.09 -1.24
N SER A 69 15.44 -12.91 -0.74
CA SER A 69 15.61 -14.36 -0.64
C SER A 69 15.56 -15.04 -2.00
N ALA A 70 14.60 -14.64 -2.85
CA ALA A 70 14.34 -15.28 -4.13
C ALA A 70 15.56 -15.25 -5.09
N TRP A 71 16.39 -14.21 -5.00
CA TRP A 71 17.60 -14.05 -5.81
C TRP A 71 18.84 -14.76 -5.21
N ARG A 72 18.69 -15.49 -4.10
CA ARG A 72 19.79 -16.33 -3.58
C ARG A 72 19.93 -17.58 -4.43
N PRO A 73 21.19 -18.00 -4.73
CA PRO A 73 21.41 -19.24 -5.43
C PRO A 73 20.95 -20.45 -4.60
N ALA A 74 20.80 -21.60 -5.26
CA ALA A 74 20.54 -22.86 -4.60
C ALA A 74 21.63 -23.19 -3.56
N ASP A 75 21.23 -23.69 -2.41
CA ASP A 75 22.09 -24.15 -1.33
C ASP A 75 21.82 -25.65 -1.00
N HIS A 76 22.50 -26.16 0.02
CA HIS A 76 22.38 -27.58 0.41
C HIS A 76 20.95 -27.93 0.84
N ASP A 77 20.27 -27.03 1.53
CA ASP A 77 18.93 -27.26 2.07
C ASP A 77 17.84 -26.94 1.02
N HIS A 78 18.13 -26.03 0.08
CA HIS A 78 17.21 -25.58 -0.97
C HIS A 78 17.81 -25.83 -2.36
N ARG A 79 17.87 -27.09 -2.77
CA ARG A 79 18.48 -27.53 -4.04
C ARG A 79 17.83 -26.91 -5.28
N PHE A 80 16.55 -26.53 -5.21
CA PHE A 80 15.81 -25.86 -6.29
C PHE A 80 15.89 -24.33 -6.24
N GLY A 81 16.72 -23.77 -5.31
CA GLY A 81 16.83 -22.34 -5.09
C GLY A 81 15.65 -21.76 -4.29
N HIS A 82 15.67 -20.44 -4.12
CA HIS A 82 14.71 -19.71 -3.26
C HIS A 82 13.63 -18.98 -4.04
N GLY A 83 13.52 -19.18 -5.37
CA GLY A 83 12.59 -18.45 -6.24
C GLY A 83 11.12 -18.53 -5.85
N LYS A 84 10.71 -19.51 -5.03
CA LYS A 84 9.35 -19.63 -4.51
C LYS A 84 9.01 -18.60 -3.42
N ALA A 85 9.99 -17.88 -2.87
CA ALA A 85 9.76 -16.85 -1.86
C ALA A 85 8.90 -15.70 -2.37
N GLU A 86 9.08 -15.26 -3.63
CA GLU A 86 8.27 -14.19 -4.23
C GLU A 86 6.80 -14.58 -4.42
N PRO A 87 6.45 -15.72 -5.03
CA PRO A 87 5.05 -16.14 -5.14
C PRO A 87 4.37 -16.33 -3.78
N LEU A 88 5.10 -16.79 -2.74
CA LEU A 88 4.56 -16.91 -1.39
C LEU A 88 4.28 -15.55 -0.77
N ALA A 89 5.16 -14.57 -0.95
CA ALA A 89 4.92 -13.19 -0.51
C ALA A 89 3.74 -12.56 -1.25
N GLY A 90 3.62 -12.77 -2.57
CA GLY A 90 2.47 -12.32 -3.34
C GLY A 90 1.16 -12.94 -2.85
N LEU A 91 1.14 -14.23 -2.53
CA LEU A 91 -0.04 -14.89 -1.95
C LEU A 91 -0.39 -14.32 -0.57
N PHE A 92 0.62 -14.10 0.29
CA PHE A 92 0.43 -13.44 1.59
C PHE A 92 -0.16 -12.03 1.42
N GLN A 93 0.36 -11.25 0.48
CA GLN A 93 -0.13 -9.93 0.13
C GLN A 93 -1.61 -9.95 -0.29
N CYS A 94 -1.99 -10.87 -1.18
CA CYS A 94 -3.39 -11.03 -1.61
C CYS A 94 -4.29 -11.39 -0.42
N ALA A 95 -3.88 -12.32 0.44
CA ALA A 95 -4.65 -12.71 1.62
C ALA A 95 -4.81 -11.52 2.59
N PHE A 96 -3.76 -10.71 2.76
CA PHE A 96 -3.78 -9.50 3.57
C PHE A 96 -4.75 -8.46 3.00
N MET A 97 -4.71 -8.20 1.69
CA MET A 97 -5.64 -7.27 1.01
C MET A 97 -7.10 -7.71 1.17
N ILE A 98 -7.40 -9.00 1.01
CA ILE A 98 -8.75 -9.55 1.22
C ILE A 98 -9.19 -9.33 2.68
N GLY A 99 -8.31 -9.58 3.66
CA GLY A 99 -8.60 -9.34 5.07
C GLY A 99 -8.87 -7.86 5.36
N ALA A 100 -8.08 -6.96 4.79
CA ALA A 100 -8.26 -5.52 4.92
C ALA A 100 -9.60 -5.07 4.28
N ALA A 101 -9.94 -5.56 3.09
CA ALA A 101 -11.21 -5.26 2.44
C ALA A 101 -12.41 -5.70 3.29
N VAL A 102 -12.39 -6.92 3.84
CA VAL A 102 -13.44 -7.41 4.75
C VAL A 102 -13.57 -6.51 5.99
N PHE A 103 -12.44 -6.09 6.57
CA PHE A 103 -12.45 -5.17 7.72
C PHE A 103 -13.06 -3.82 7.36
N VAL A 104 -12.69 -3.22 6.22
CA VAL A 104 -13.24 -1.94 5.74
C VAL A 104 -14.75 -2.04 5.48
N VAL A 105 -15.23 -3.13 4.88
CA VAL A 105 -16.67 -3.37 4.70
C VAL A 105 -17.39 -3.43 6.05
N ALA A 106 -16.84 -4.16 7.02
CA ALA A 106 -17.43 -4.27 8.35
C ALA A 106 -17.49 -2.91 9.05
N GLU A 107 -16.40 -2.14 9.00
CA GLU A 107 -16.31 -0.80 9.59
C GLU A 107 -17.27 0.18 8.89
N ALA A 108 -17.31 0.20 7.56
CA ALA A 108 -18.24 1.04 6.80
C ALA A 108 -19.70 0.68 7.11
N SER A 109 -20.00 -0.61 7.26
CA SER A 109 -21.35 -1.06 7.65
C SER A 109 -21.75 -0.57 9.05
N SER A 110 -20.82 -0.57 10.00
CA SER A 110 -21.10 -0.05 11.36
C SER A 110 -21.37 1.45 11.37
N ARG A 111 -20.66 2.22 10.53
CA ARG A 111 -20.84 3.69 10.40
C ARG A 111 -22.17 4.09 9.76
N VAL A 112 -22.80 3.20 8.98
CA VAL A 112 -24.17 3.42 8.48
C VAL A 112 -25.17 3.52 9.63
N PHE A 113 -24.99 2.69 10.66
CA PHE A 113 -25.90 2.63 11.81
C PHE A 113 -25.56 3.67 12.91
N GLU A 114 -24.27 4.03 13.04
CA GLU A 114 -23.77 4.98 14.02
C GLU A 114 -22.87 6.04 13.36
N PRO A 115 -23.46 7.08 12.74
CA PRO A 115 -22.68 8.13 12.09
C PRO A 115 -21.79 8.87 13.09
N GLN A 116 -20.47 8.83 12.91
CA GLN A 116 -19.52 9.56 13.76
C GLN A 116 -19.25 10.95 13.16
N PRO A 117 -19.22 12.02 13.99
CA PRO A 117 -18.90 13.34 13.49
C PRO A 117 -17.44 13.41 13.01
N ILE A 118 -17.24 13.89 11.80
CA ILE A 118 -15.92 14.08 11.20
C ILE A 118 -15.25 15.26 11.93
N ARG A 119 -14.26 14.99 12.76
CA ARG A 119 -13.42 16.01 13.40
C ARG A 119 -12.15 16.18 12.59
N PHE A 120 -11.67 17.42 12.40
CA PHE A 120 -10.41 17.76 11.73
C PHE A 120 -10.33 17.36 10.25
N ALA A 121 -11.41 17.63 9.50
CA ALA A 121 -11.48 17.28 8.08
C ALA A 121 -10.37 17.94 7.23
N THR A 122 -9.99 19.19 7.54
CA THR A 122 -9.01 19.94 6.75
C THR A 122 -7.60 19.39 6.89
N GLU A 123 -7.17 19.11 8.12
CA GLU A 123 -5.84 18.54 8.40
C GLU A 123 -5.72 17.13 7.82
N GLY A 124 -6.79 16.33 7.95
CA GLY A 124 -6.87 14.99 7.37
C GLY A 124 -6.72 15.01 5.84
N ILE A 125 -7.41 15.92 5.14
CA ILE A 125 -7.32 16.06 3.68
C ILE A 125 -5.89 16.39 3.23
N TRP A 126 -5.20 17.32 3.90
CA TRP A 126 -3.82 17.67 3.55
C TRP A 126 -2.87 16.48 3.74
N MET A 127 -3.00 15.75 4.84
CA MET A 127 -2.17 14.55 5.09
C MET A 127 -2.44 13.44 4.07
N MET A 128 -3.70 13.22 3.72
CA MET A 128 -4.09 12.26 2.69
C MET A 128 -3.55 12.68 1.31
N ALA A 129 -3.61 13.96 0.97
CA ALA A 129 -3.08 14.47 -0.29
C ALA A 129 -1.56 14.26 -0.39
N VAL A 130 -0.80 14.59 0.65
CA VAL A 130 0.66 14.36 0.69
C VAL A 130 0.97 12.87 0.60
N SER A 131 0.29 12.02 1.37
CA SER A 131 0.46 10.57 1.33
C SER A 131 0.18 10.03 -0.07
N MET A 132 -0.90 10.49 -0.72
CA MET A 132 -1.29 10.05 -2.05
C MET A 132 -0.26 10.42 -3.13
N VAL A 133 0.33 11.62 -3.07
CA VAL A 133 1.39 12.03 -4.00
C VAL A 133 2.63 11.17 -3.83
N MET A 134 3.05 10.90 -2.60
CA MET A 134 4.21 10.02 -2.32
C MET A 134 3.95 8.59 -2.79
N THR A 135 2.77 8.04 -2.48
CA THR A 135 2.37 6.69 -2.89
C THR A 135 2.25 6.59 -4.41
N PHE A 136 1.75 7.62 -5.09
CA PHE A 136 1.68 7.64 -6.54
C PHE A 136 3.07 7.56 -7.19
N GLY A 137 4.05 8.31 -6.68
CA GLY A 137 5.44 8.21 -7.12
C GLY A 137 6.03 6.80 -6.91
N LEU A 138 5.72 6.17 -5.77
CA LEU A 138 6.11 4.79 -5.49
C LEU A 138 5.50 3.80 -6.49
N VAL A 139 4.20 3.90 -6.75
CA VAL A 139 3.48 3.01 -7.70
C VAL A 139 4.08 3.10 -9.10
N LEU A 140 4.44 4.30 -9.57
CA LEU A 140 5.11 4.45 -10.87
C LEU A 140 6.46 3.74 -10.90
N LEU A 141 7.25 3.86 -9.84
CA LEU A 141 8.53 3.16 -9.71
C LEU A 141 8.34 1.64 -9.69
N GLN A 142 7.40 1.15 -8.86
CA GLN A 142 7.10 -0.28 -8.71
C GLN A 142 6.58 -0.90 -10.00
N ARG A 143 5.64 -0.25 -10.70
CA ARG A 143 5.15 -0.73 -12.00
C ARG A 143 6.25 -0.85 -13.04
N LYS A 144 7.19 0.10 -13.07
CA LYS A 144 8.37 0.01 -13.93
C LYS A 144 9.26 -1.16 -13.51
N ALA A 145 9.53 -1.29 -12.22
CA ALA A 145 10.36 -2.36 -11.67
C ALA A 145 9.75 -3.74 -11.91
N ALA A 146 8.45 -3.93 -11.69
CA ALA A 146 7.73 -5.18 -11.95
C ALA A 146 7.82 -5.60 -13.42
N ARG A 147 7.63 -4.66 -14.36
CA ARG A 147 7.76 -4.92 -15.80
C ARG A 147 9.18 -5.33 -16.20
N VAL A 148 10.21 -4.76 -15.59
CA VAL A 148 11.61 -5.05 -15.91
C VAL A 148 12.07 -6.33 -15.24
N SER A 149 11.75 -6.54 -13.97
CA SER A 149 12.21 -7.68 -13.17
C SER A 149 11.36 -8.94 -13.39
N GLY A 150 10.06 -8.78 -13.66
CA GLY A 150 9.09 -9.87 -13.64
C GLY A 150 8.78 -10.36 -12.21
N SER A 151 9.07 -9.54 -11.18
CA SER A 151 8.86 -9.90 -9.78
C SER A 151 7.38 -9.83 -9.41
N VAL A 152 6.80 -10.96 -9.01
CA VAL A 152 5.40 -11.09 -8.57
C VAL A 152 5.17 -10.34 -7.26
N ALA A 153 6.15 -10.34 -6.37
CA ALA A 153 6.06 -9.62 -5.10
C ALA A 153 5.97 -8.10 -5.32
N VAL A 154 6.79 -7.54 -6.23
CA VAL A 154 6.75 -6.10 -6.58
C VAL A 154 5.44 -5.74 -7.28
N GLU A 155 4.92 -6.63 -8.13
CA GLU A 155 3.63 -6.43 -8.80
C GLU A 155 2.48 -6.40 -7.79
N ALA A 156 2.41 -7.36 -6.87
CA ALA A 156 1.41 -7.41 -5.80
C ALA A 156 1.47 -6.17 -4.90
N ASP A 157 2.67 -5.73 -4.51
CA ASP A 157 2.90 -4.52 -3.73
C ASP A 157 2.39 -3.26 -4.47
N SER A 158 2.63 -3.17 -5.79
CA SER A 158 2.14 -2.06 -6.61
C SER A 158 0.61 -2.03 -6.74
N LEU A 159 -0.04 -3.19 -6.72
CA LEU A 159 -1.50 -3.30 -6.73
C LEU A 159 -2.10 -2.83 -5.41
N GLN A 160 -1.52 -3.23 -4.27
CA GLN A 160 -1.93 -2.75 -2.95
C GLN A 160 -1.88 -1.23 -2.89
N TYR A 161 -0.73 -0.61 -3.16
CA TYR A 161 -0.61 0.86 -3.12
C TYR A 161 -1.52 1.56 -4.14
N THR A 162 -1.85 0.91 -5.26
CA THR A 162 -2.84 1.45 -6.20
C THR A 162 -4.24 1.45 -5.59
N SER A 163 -4.63 0.39 -4.87
CA SER A 163 -5.90 0.31 -4.15
C SER A 163 -5.96 1.37 -3.05
N ASP A 164 -4.87 1.60 -2.32
CA ASP A 164 -4.78 2.62 -1.28
C ASP A 164 -4.96 4.04 -1.86
N ILE A 165 -4.40 4.33 -3.05
CA ILE A 165 -4.61 5.60 -3.74
C ILE A 165 -6.09 5.78 -4.09
N LEU A 166 -6.74 4.74 -4.63
CA LEU A 166 -8.15 4.79 -5.00
C LEU A 166 -9.04 4.98 -3.77
N ALA A 167 -8.75 4.24 -2.69
CA ALA A 167 -9.45 4.39 -1.42
C ALA A 167 -9.32 5.80 -0.85
N ASN A 168 -8.10 6.34 -0.80
CA ASN A 168 -7.86 7.70 -0.31
C ASN A 168 -8.55 8.77 -1.19
N ALA A 169 -8.53 8.60 -2.52
CA ALA A 169 -9.23 9.50 -3.44
C ALA A 169 -10.75 9.48 -3.22
N ALA A 170 -11.32 8.30 -3.01
CA ALA A 170 -12.74 8.13 -2.74
C ALA A 170 -13.14 8.74 -1.38
N VAL A 171 -12.31 8.58 -0.34
CA VAL A 171 -12.54 9.23 0.97
C VAL A 171 -12.47 10.74 0.84
N ILE A 172 -11.50 11.31 0.12
CA ILE A 172 -11.44 12.75 -0.14
C ILE A 172 -12.72 13.23 -0.85
N LEU A 173 -13.18 12.49 -1.86
CA LEU A 173 -14.42 12.80 -2.56
C LEU A 173 -15.64 12.76 -1.62
N ALA A 174 -15.72 11.74 -0.76
CA ALA A 174 -16.78 11.61 0.24
C ALA A 174 -16.79 12.81 1.22
N LEU A 175 -15.62 13.23 1.69
CA LEU A 175 -15.48 14.39 2.57
C LEU A 175 -15.94 15.68 1.90
N VAL A 176 -15.52 15.91 0.66
CA VAL A 176 -15.92 17.10 -0.11
C VAL A 176 -17.44 17.13 -0.35
N LEU A 177 -18.03 15.99 -0.72
CA LEU A 177 -19.48 15.87 -0.90
C LEU A 177 -20.23 15.99 0.43
N GLY A 178 -19.70 15.43 1.51
CA GLY A 178 -20.27 15.58 2.87
C GLY A 178 -20.30 17.02 3.35
N MET A 179 -19.27 17.84 3.04
CA MET A 179 -19.26 19.29 3.30
C MET A 179 -20.36 20.04 2.52
N SER A 180 -20.82 19.49 1.39
CA SER A 180 -21.92 20.03 0.58
C SER A 180 -23.32 19.61 1.09
N GLY A 181 -23.42 18.89 2.21
CA GLY A 181 -24.68 18.48 2.85
C GLY A 181 -25.18 17.08 2.54
N PHE A 182 -24.43 16.28 1.75
CA PHE A 182 -24.77 14.91 1.41
C PHE A 182 -24.18 13.92 2.45
N LEU A 183 -24.83 13.78 3.60
CA LEU A 183 -24.34 12.95 4.71
C LEU A 183 -24.27 11.44 4.42
N TRP A 184 -24.96 10.96 3.39
CA TRP A 184 -25.00 9.55 2.99
C TRP A 184 -23.85 9.12 2.07
N THR A 185 -23.03 10.05 1.61
CA THR A 185 -21.95 9.76 0.65
C THR A 185 -20.81 8.99 1.28
N ASP A 186 -20.47 9.26 2.53
CA ASP A 186 -19.33 8.63 3.22
C ASP A 186 -19.51 7.09 3.35
N PRO A 187 -20.59 6.57 3.96
CA PRO A 187 -20.77 5.12 4.07
C PRO A 187 -20.96 4.41 2.72
N VAL A 188 -21.62 5.06 1.75
CA VAL A 188 -21.81 4.47 0.41
C VAL A 188 -20.49 4.36 -0.33
N ILE A 189 -19.66 5.39 -0.30
CA ILE A 189 -18.35 5.38 -0.94
C ILE A 189 -17.42 4.40 -0.20
N GLY A 190 -17.48 4.31 1.12
CA GLY A 190 -16.72 3.33 1.90
C GLY A 190 -16.98 1.89 1.47
N VAL A 191 -18.26 1.52 1.26
CA VAL A 191 -18.62 0.18 0.77
C VAL A 191 -18.22 -0.06 -0.69
N LEU A 192 -18.27 0.99 -1.55
CA LEU A 192 -17.92 0.86 -2.97
C LEU A 192 -16.40 0.72 -3.20
N VAL A 193 -15.58 1.19 -2.26
CA VAL A 193 -14.11 1.19 -2.36
C VAL A 193 -13.51 -0.08 -1.77
N ALA A 194 -14.21 -0.74 -0.84
CA ALA A 194 -13.78 -2.00 -0.25
C ALA A 194 -13.97 -3.18 -1.19
#